data_7c4923a6198d8b901b77b94bac811eb2
#
_entry.id   7c4923a6198d8b901b77b94bac811eb2
#
_cell.length_a   1.000
_cell.length_b   1.000
_cell.length_c   1.000
_cell.angle_alpha   90.00
_cell.angle_beta   90.00
_cell.angle_gamma   90.00
#
_symmetry.space_group_name_H-M   'P 1'
#
loop_
_entity.id
_entity.type
_entity.pdbx_description
1 polymer ?
#
loop_
_entity_poly.entity_id
_entity_poly.type
_entity_poly.pdbx_seq_one_letter_code
_entity_poly.pdbx_strand_id
1 'polypeptide(L)'
;GIPTRVVSLPDFFTFDHQPAEYRKAVLPDGVPILSVEVLSTFGWGKYSHVHLGLDRFGASGKGPEIFKRFGFTAEGIAQKGKQTVQFFKGKQVISPLSAPDFAVRQ
;
A
#
# COMPACT_ATOMS: atom_id res chain seq x y z
N GLY A 1 8.19 0.12 18.79
CA GLY A 1 7.69 -0.46 18.08
C GLY A 1 6.29 -0.97 17.78
N ILE A 2 5.89 -0.81 16.52
CA ILE A 2 4.60 -1.32 16.05
C ILE A 2 4.89 -2.62 15.28
N PRO A 3 4.25 -3.75 15.68
CA PRO A 3 4.40 -4.99 14.91
C PRO A 3 3.95 -4.75 13.47
N THR A 4 4.79 -5.11 12.52
CA THR A 4 4.56 -4.80 11.13
C THR A 4 4.95 -5.98 10.25
N ARG A 5 4.07 -6.32 9.28
CA ARG A 5 4.37 -7.31 8.28
C ARG A 5 4.62 -6.60 6.95
N VAL A 6 5.69 -6.97 6.28
CA VAL A 6 6.04 -6.41 4.98
C VAL A 6 5.64 -7.42 3.90
N VAL A 7 4.88 -6.95 2.92
CA VAL A 7 4.45 -7.76 1.79
C VAL A 7 5.04 -7.14 0.52
N SER A 8 5.69 -7.95 -0.29
CA SER A 8 6.14 -7.53 -1.61
C SER A 8 5.09 -7.93 -2.64
N LEU A 9 4.64 -6.97 -3.43
CA LEU A 9 3.63 -7.19 -4.46
C LEU A 9 4.18 -6.71 -5.80
N PRO A 10 5.01 -7.52 -6.46
CA PRO A 10 5.66 -7.11 -7.70
C PRO A 10 4.77 -7.15 -8.92
N ASP A 11 3.63 -7.85 -8.86
CA ASP A 11 2.79 -8.07 -10.03
C ASP A 11 1.33 -8.22 -9.61
N PHE A 12 0.52 -7.21 -9.94
CA PHE A 12 -0.91 -7.22 -9.66
C PHE A 12 -1.64 -8.36 -10.37
N PHE A 13 -1.26 -8.64 -11.60
CA PHE A 13 -1.92 -9.68 -12.39
C PHE A 13 -1.77 -11.04 -11.71
N THR A 14 -0.58 -11.39 -11.31
CA THR A 14 -0.33 -12.65 -10.63
C THR A 14 -1.09 -12.74 -9.31
N PHE A 15 -1.06 -11.66 -8.53
CA PHE A 15 -1.76 -11.64 -7.25
C PHE A 15 -3.28 -11.79 -7.45
N ASP A 16 -3.85 -11.06 -8.41
CA ASP A 16 -5.28 -11.07 -8.67
C ASP A 16 -5.79 -12.45 -9.11
N HIS A 17 -4.89 -13.28 -9.67
CA HIS A 17 -5.24 -14.63 -10.13
C HIS A 17 -4.98 -15.70 -9.08
N GLN A 18 -4.55 -15.31 -7.87
CA GLN A 18 -4.41 -16.26 -6.77
C GLN A 18 -5.80 -16.57 -6.18
N PRO A 19 -5.95 -17.72 -5.48
CA PRO A 19 -7.20 -18.02 -4.80
C PRO A 19 -7.60 -16.92 -3.83
N ALA A 20 -8.91 -16.70 -3.70
CA ALA A 20 -9.44 -15.64 -2.82
C ALA A 20 -8.97 -15.82 -1.38
N GLU A 21 -8.88 -17.05 -0.91
CA GLU A 21 -8.42 -17.34 0.45
C GLU A 21 -6.98 -16.90 0.66
N TYR A 22 -6.13 -17.14 -0.34
CA TYR A 22 -4.74 -16.70 -0.26
C TYR A 22 -4.63 -15.18 -0.23
N ARG A 23 -5.35 -14.51 -1.13
CA ARG A 23 -5.31 -13.06 -1.19
C ARG A 23 -5.77 -12.44 0.13
N LYS A 24 -6.83 -12.98 0.73
CA LYS A 24 -7.36 -12.50 2.01
C LYS A 24 -6.42 -12.78 3.17
N ALA A 25 -5.65 -13.87 3.10
CA ALA A 25 -4.65 -14.16 4.12
C ALA A 25 -3.48 -13.18 4.05
N VAL A 26 -3.14 -12.73 2.84
CA VAL A 26 -2.06 -11.75 2.65
C VAL A 26 -2.50 -10.36 3.07
N LEU A 27 -3.71 -9.95 2.70
CA LEU A 27 -4.26 -8.62 3.00
C LEU A 27 -5.58 -8.78 3.79
N PRO A 28 -5.50 -9.12 5.08
CA PRO A 28 -6.68 -9.48 5.87
C PRO A 28 -7.46 -8.27 6.38
N ASP A 29 -8.65 -8.55 6.91
CA ASP A 29 -9.38 -7.56 7.70
C ASP A 29 -8.65 -7.28 9.02
N GLY A 30 -8.96 -6.16 9.62
CA GLY A 30 -8.50 -5.81 10.95
C GLY A 30 -7.12 -5.19 11.03
N VAL A 31 -6.46 -5.02 9.89
CA VAL A 31 -5.09 -4.50 9.84
C VAL A 31 -5.03 -3.34 8.85
N PRO A 32 -4.61 -2.14 9.29
CA PRO A 32 -4.35 -1.05 8.35
C PRO A 32 -3.20 -1.41 7.41
N ILE A 33 -3.38 -1.08 6.14
CA ILE A 33 -2.41 -1.43 5.11
C ILE A 33 -1.95 -0.15 4.43
N LEU A 34 -0.64 0.09 4.50
CA LEU A 34 0.02 1.19 3.82
C LEU A 34 0.83 0.63 2.65
N SER A 35 0.56 1.11 1.46
CA SER A 35 1.40 0.79 0.31
C SER A 35 2.52 1.82 0.16
N VAL A 36 3.70 1.34 -0.22
CA VAL A 36 4.86 2.19 -0.47
C VAL A 36 5.36 1.84 -1.87
N GLU A 37 5.26 2.80 -2.77
CA GLU A 37 5.65 2.64 -4.16
C GLU A 37 6.26 3.95 -4.66
N VAL A 38 7.47 3.89 -5.20
CA VAL A 38 8.15 5.11 -5.67
C VAL A 38 7.55 5.67 -6.95
N LEU A 39 6.70 4.91 -7.62
CA LEU A 39 5.98 5.37 -8.80
C LEU A 39 4.60 5.87 -8.38
N SER A 40 3.62 5.73 -9.24
CA SER A 40 2.28 6.25 -9.02
C SER A 40 1.52 5.43 -7.98
N THR A 41 0.61 6.10 -7.25
CA THR A 41 -0.34 5.41 -6.38
C THR A 41 -1.49 4.78 -7.17
N PHE A 42 -1.52 4.97 -8.47
CA PHE A 42 -2.57 4.46 -9.33
C PHE A 42 -2.70 2.93 -9.23
N GLY A 43 -3.90 2.47 -8.99
CA GLY A 43 -4.16 1.02 -8.89
C GLY A 43 -3.96 0.43 -7.51
N TRP A 44 -3.32 1.12 -6.58
CA TRP A 44 -3.05 0.57 -5.25
C TRP A 44 -4.29 0.57 -4.34
N GLY A 45 -5.35 1.30 -4.68
CA GLY A 45 -6.57 1.33 -3.88
C GLY A 45 -7.26 -0.02 -3.74
N LYS A 46 -6.95 -0.98 -4.61
CA LYS A 46 -7.47 -2.35 -4.49
C LYS A 46 -6.77 -3.16 -3.40
N TYR A 47 -5.58 -2.71 -2.97
CA TYR A 47 -4.70 -3.53 -2.14
C TYR A 47 -4.34 -2.88 -0.81
N SER A 48 -4.53 -1.58 -0.68
CA SER A 48 -4.16 -0.88 0.54
C SER A 48 -5.14 0.23 0.87
N HIS A 49 -5.09 0.69 2.12
CA HIS A 49 -5.96 1.76 2.61
C HIS A 49 -5.34 3.13 2.41
N VAL A 50 -4.02 3.20 2.54
CA VAL A 50 -3.25 4.44 2.46
C VAL A 50 -2.08 4.20 1.51
N HIS A 51 -1.73 5.21 0.74
CA HIS A 51 -0.74 5.06 -0.31
C HIS A 51 0.34 6.11 -0.17
N LEU A 52 1.59 5.67 -0.08
CA LEU A 52 2.75 6.54 -0.21
C LEU A 52 3.36 6.26 -1.58
N GLY A 53 3.17 7.17 -2.49
CA GLY A 53 3.68 7.05 -3.85
C GLY A 53 4.03 8.40 -4.42
N LEU A 54 4.55 8.41 -5.62
CA LEU A 54 4.97 9.63 -6.31
C LEU A 54 4.04 9.86 -7.50
N ASP A 55 3.00 10.66 -7.29
CA ASP A 55 2.00 11.00 -8.31
C ASP A 55 2.38 12.30 -9.01
N ARG A 56 3.66 12.44 -9.33
CA ARG A 56 4.17 13.64 -9.98
C ARG A 56 4.88 13.28 -11.27
N PHE A 57 4.55 14.02 -12.30
CA PHE A 57 5.22 13.89 -13.58
C PHE A 57 6.35 14.92 -13.65
N GLY A 58 7.51 14.50 -14.15
CA GLY A 58 8.61 15.42 -14.38
C GLY A 58 9.41 15.80 -13.15
N ALA A 59 9.37 15.03 -12.07
CA ALA A 59 10.28 15.24 -10.96
C ALA A 59 11.71 15.01 -11.44
N SER A 60 12.57 16.01 -11.27
CA SER A 60 13.95 15.93 -11.69
C SER A 60 14.89 16.06 -10.51
N GLY A 61 16.09 15.50 -10.65
CA GLY A 61 17.10 15.50 -9.60
C GLY A 61 17.71 14.12 -9.45
N LYS A 62 18.67 14.01 -8.55
CA LYS A 62 19.29 12.73 -8.23
C LYS A 62 18.31 11.89 -7.42
N GLY A 63 18.25 10.59 -7.70
CA GLY A 63 17.32 9.69 -7.05
C GLY A 63 17.26 9.79 -5.53
N PRO A 64 18.41 9.75 -4.81
CA PRO A 64 18.37 9.87 -3.35
C PRO A 64 17.79 11.18 -2.85
N GLU A 65 18.03 12.28 -3.53
CA GLU A 65 17.48 13.58 -3.14
C GLU A 65 15.98 13.62 -3.37
N ILE A 66 15.50 13.06 -4.47
CA ILE A 66 14.08 12.98 -4.77
C ILE A 66 13.38 12.13 -3.72
N PHE A 67 13.94 10.98 -3.39
CA PHE A 67 13.35 10.09 -2.39
C PHE A 67 13.24 10.77 -1.03
N LYS A 68 14.30 11.44 -0.61
CA LYS A 68 14.31 12.18 0.66
C LYS A 68 13.27 13.29 0.66
N ARG A 69 13.19 14.05 -0.44
CA ARG A 69 12.27 15.17 -0.57
C ARG A 69 10.81 14.74 -0.44
N PHE A 70 10.46 13.57 -0.96
CA PHE A 70 9.09 13.07 -0.97
C PHE A 70 8.81 12.02 0.11
N GLY A 71 9.70 11.88 1.09
CA GLY A 71 9.45 11.03 2.25
C GLY A 71 9.79 9.56 2.08
N PHE A 72 10.52 9.19 1.01
CA PHE A 72 10.93 7.81 0.78
C PHE A 72 12.25 7.52 1.50
N THR A 73 12.25 7.74 2.80
CA THR A 73 13.34 7.38 3.69
C THR A 73 12.79 6.44 4.76
N ALA A 74 13.67 5.75 5.47
CA ALA A 74 13.23 4.89 6.57
C ALA A 74 12.40 5.66 7.58
N GLU A 75 12.84 6.87 7.94
CA GLU A 75 12.13 7.73 8.90
C GLU A 75 10.79 8.21 8.33
N GLY A 76 10.78 8.62 7.07
CA GLY A 76 9.56 9.11 6.42
C GLY A 76 8.51 8.01 6.29
N ILE A 77 8.92 6.81 5.90
CA ILE A 77 8.03 5.66 5.78
C ILE A 77 7.51 5.27 7.16
N ALA A 78 8.39 5.22 8.16
CA ALA A 78 7.97 4.89 9.52
C ALA A 78 6.96 5.89 10.05
N GLN A 79 7.16 7.19 9.77
CA GLN A 79 6.22 8.22 10.17
C GLN A 79 4.86 8.01 9.53
N LYS A 80 4.82 7.70 8.23
CA LYS A 80 3.57 7.43 7.53
C LYS A 80 2.89 6.19 8.07
N GLY A 81 3.66 5.16 8.42
CA GLY A 81 3.13 3.97 9.07
C GLY A 81 2.46 4.29 10.40
N LYS A 82 3.11 5.10 11.23
CA LYS A 82 2.54 5.53 12.51
C LYS A 82 1.26 6.35 12.31
N GLN A 83 1.27 7.25 11.34
CA GLN A 83 0.08 8.04 11.02
C GLN A 83 -1.07 7.15 10.54
N THR A 84 -0.76 6.12 9.76
CA THR A 84 -1.77 5.17 9.29
C THR A 84 -2.40 4.42 10.46
N VAL A 85 -1.60 3.89 11.37
CA VAL A 85 -2.10 3.20 12.55
C VAL A 85 -2.94 4.15 13.41
N GLN A 86 -2.47 5.37 13.60
CA GLN A 86 -3.18 6.37 14.41
C GLN A 86 -4.53 6.71 13.80
N PHE A 87 -4.59 6.86 12.48
CA PHE A 87 -5.84 7.18 11.79
C PHE A 87 -6.89 6.08 12.01
N PHE A 88 -6.48 4.82 11.94
CA PHE A 88 -7.41 3.70 12.04
C PHE A 88 -7.66 3.25 13.47
N LYS A 89 -7.02 3.86 14.45
CA LYS A 89 -7.18 3.48 15.85
C LYS A 89 -8.64 3.68 16.27
N GLY A 90 -9.23 2.63 16.84
CA GLY A 90 -10.62 2.66 17.27
C GLY A 90 -11.64 2.51 16.15
N LYS A 91 -11.18 2.31 14.92
CA LYS A 91 -12.06 2.11 13.76
C LYS A 91 -12.03 0.64 13.34
N GLN A 92 -13.15 0.19 12.77
CA GLN A 92 -13.19 -1.11 12.12
C GLN A 92 -12.43 -1.03 10.80
N VAL A 93 -11.48 -1.94 10.62
CA VAL A 93 -10.66 -1.98 9.40
C VAL A 93 -11.07 -3.20 8.59
N ILE A 94 -11.50 -2.98 7.37
CA ILE A 94 -11.92 -4.04 6.46
C ILE A 94 -10.89 -4.11 5.34
N SER A 95 -10.52 -5.32 4.94
CA SER A 95 -9.55 -5.51 3.85
C SER A 95 -10.02 -4.79 2.58
N PRO A 96 -9.09 -4.14 1.85
CA PRO A 96 -9.43 -3.57 0.55
C PRO A 96 -9.99 -4.59 -0.43
N LEU A 97 -9.66 -5.87 -0.24
CA LEU A 97 -10.15 -6.95 -1.09
C LEU A 97 -11.61 -7.31 -0.84
N SER A 98 -12.24 -6.77 0.19
CA SER A 98 -13.62 -7.08 0.53
C SER A 98 -14.63 -6.35 -0.35
N ALA A 99 -14.21 -5.35 -1.10
CA ALA A 99 -15.08 -4.67 -2.05
C ALA A 99 -15.40 -5.59 -3.23
N PRO A 100 -16.63 -5.51 -3.79
CA PRO A 100 -16.95 -6.28 -4.99
C PRO A 100 -16.01 -5.92 -6.14
N ASP A 101 -15.64 -6.94 -6.92
CA ASP A 101 -14.77 -6.77 -8.06
C ASP A 101 -15.48 -7.32 -9.29
N PHE A 102 -15.86 -6.43 -10.21
CA PHE A 102 -16.58 -6.78 -11.42
C PHE A 102 -15.68 -6.81 -12.65
N ALA A 103 -14.36 -6.77 -12.45
CA ALA A 103 -13.43 -6.81 -13.56
C ALA A 103 -13.49 -8.16 -14.28
N VAL A 104 -13.46 -8.10 -15.60
CA VAL A 104 -13.39 -9.30 -16.43
C VAL A 104 -11.92 -9.66 -16.62
N ARG A 105 -11.54 -10.88 -16.19
CA ARG A 105 -10.18 -11.38 -16.34
C ARG A 105 -10.21 -12.62 -17.22
N GLN A 106 -9.50 -12.53 -18.31
CA GLN A 106 -9.40 -13.61 -19.28
C GLN A 106 -8.20 -14.48 -19.00
#